data_9e0be1dd980422f61b34dd5418a0221d
#
_entry.id   9e0be1dd980422f61b34dd5418a0221d
#
_cell.length_a   1.000
_cell.length_b   1.000
_cell.length_c   1.000
_cell.angle_alpha   90.00
_cell.angle_beta   90.00
_cell.angle_gamma   90.00
#
_symmetry.space_group_name_H-M   'P 1'
#
loop_
_entity.id
_entity.type
_entity.pdbx_description
1 polymer ?
#
loop_
_entity_poly.entity_id
_entity_poly.type
_entity_poly.pdbx_seq_one_letter_code
_entity_poly.pdbx_strand_id
1 'polypeptide(L)'
;MTAIATPLSKTPAKTRHNLGFWAIAFSFLTVLAYNALPAPLYGLYQHRDGFSSFMLTVIFAAYAVGVVISLFTVGHLSDWHGRRRLFIPALITCMVSAGVFLSWRALPGLMLGRFIGGLGVGMVTATATAWIAELHRSARPDASLRRAQVISTAANLGGIGTGPLVAGFLAEWVRSPLTIPFLVALGAMALALVFVLFAPETREPVVPRPAWRPQRVAVPAQAVSRYVASGIGAGISFAVFGLFTSLAPAFLAGPLHHPSLALAGATAFAVFAAAVVSQTLITTQSPRPIIAWGIPVMVSGLAVLVVSVWLSAPSLAMFLVGGVITGAGAGALFKGVVAMVAMDAPADRRAEALAGMFLAGYIGLSLPVLALGVITQYLSPRLSLLLFTAALALGIAAVTPRLLIGGSSRPGDSSGSDSSEPTASQPSASATRRVRGARIRSHARRPAHSSDRTPR
;
A
#
# COMPACT_ATOMS: atom_id res chain seq x y z
N MET A 1 -32.26 -17.07 48.01
CA MET A 1 -32.08 -15.75 47.35
C MET A 1 -30.80 -15.82 46.49
N THR A 2 -30.97 -16.10 45.25
CA THR A 2 -29.87 -16.23 44.30
C THR A 2 -29.65 -14.91 43.62
N ALA A 3 -28.55 -14.24 43.93
CA ALA A 3 -28.21 -12.93 43.33
C ALA A 3 -27.85 -13.14 41.84
N ILE A 4 -28.70 -12.63 40.95
CA ILE A 4 -28.44 -12.55 39.52
C ILE A 4 -27.34 -11.50 39.31
N ALA A 5 -26.15 -11.96 39.05
CA ALA A 5 -25.05 -11.11 38.64
C ALA A 5 -25.37 -10.50 37.25
N THR A 6 -25.73 -9.22 37.24
CA THR A 6 -25.88 -8.42 36.02
C THR A 6 -24.54 -8.37 35.28
N PRO A 7 -24.46 -8.71 34.00
CA PRO A 7 -23.21 -8.62 33.27
C PRO A 7 -22.86 -7.15 33.11
N LEU A 8 -21.79 -6.70 33.79
CA LEU A 8 -21.18 -5.39 33.65
C LEU A 8 -20.91 -5.08 32.16
N SER A 9 -21.48 -4.02 31.69
CA SER A 9 -21.54 -3.57 30.29
C SER A 9 -20.17 -3.55 29.60
N LYS A 10 -19.98 -4.38 28.56
CA LYS A 10 -18.85 -4.35 27.63
C LYS A 10 -18.81 -3.10 26.73
N THR A 11 -19.67 -2.13 26.96
CA THR A 11 -19.87 -0.91 26.14
C THR A 11 -18.66 0.02 26.08
N PRO A 12 -17.91 0.32 27.17
CA PRO A 12 -16.81 1.27 27.11
C PRO A 12 -15.61 0.80 26.28
N ALA A 13 -15.34 -0.48 26.22
CA ALA A 13 -14.19 -1.02 25.45
C ALA A 13 -14.44 -0.94 23.93
N LYS A 14 -15.64 -1.27 23.45
CA LYS A 14 -16.02 -1.18 22.03
C LYS A 14 -15.95 0.26 21.51
N THR A 15 -16.44 1.23 22.30
CA THR A 15 -16.39 2.66 21.95
C THR A 15 -14.95 3.15 21.85
N ARG A 16 -14.08 2.79 22.80
CA ARG A 16 -12.67 3.17 22.80
C ARG A 16 -11.91 2.61 21.57
N HIS A 17 -12.16 1.37 21.15
CA HIS A 17 -11.56 0.79 19.95
C HIS A 17 -12.10 1.47 18.68
N ASN A 18 -13.39 1.84 18.63
CA ASN A 18 -13.94 2.54 17.48
C ASN A 18 -13.41 3.98 17.35
N LEU A 19 -13.19 4.69 18.45
CA LEU A 19 -12.51 5.99 18.46
C LEU A 19 -11.05 5.84 18.01
N GLY A 20 -10.33 4.84 18.52
CA GLY A 20 -8.98 4.52 18.11
C GLY A 20 -8.88 4.21 16.61
N PHE A 21 -9.84 3.49 16.04
CA PHE A 21 -9.92 3.20 14.61
C PHE A 21 -9.89 4.49 13.76
N TRP A 22 -10.71 5.49 14.11
CA TRP A 22 -10.77 6.77 13.39
C TRP A 22 -9.54 7.63 13.68
N ALA A 23 -9.02 7.60 14.90
CA ALA A 23 -7.81 8.30 15.29
C ALA A 23 -6.59 7.83 14.48
N ILE A 24 -6.42 6.52 14.31
CA ILE A 24 -5.32 5.96 13.51
C ILE A 24 -5.55 6.20 12.00
N ALA A 25 -6.79 6.12 11.51
CA ALA A 25 -7.11 6.45 10.13
C ALA A 25 -6.78 7.92 9.81
N PHE A 26 -7.14 8.86 10.67
CA PHE A 26 -6.77 10.27 10.55
C PHE A 26 -5.26 10.48 10.60
N SER A 27 -4.56 9.85 11.54
CA SER A 27 -3.10 9.96 11.67
C SER A 27 -2.38 9.41 10.45
N PHE A 28 -2.86 8.30 9.89
CA PHE A 28 -2.31 7.71 8.67
C PHE A 28 -2.49 8.64 7.47
N LEU A 29 -3.71 9.15 7.27
CA LEU A 29 -4.01 10.14 6.23
C LEU A 29 -3.11 11.37 6.36
N THR A 30 -2.95 11.91 7.57
CA THR A 30 -2.15 13.10 7.84
C THR A 30 -0.67 12.91 7.51
N VAL A 31 -0.07 11.76 7.86
CA VAL A 31 1.32 11.45 7.54
C VAL A 31 1.53 11.34 6.04
N LEU A 32 0.62 10.67 5.32
CA LEU A 32 0.72 10.54 3.87
C LEU A 32 0.47 11.87 3.16
N ALA A 33 -0.48 12.69 3.66
CA ALA A 33 -0.74 14.02 3.16
C ALA A 33 0.51 14.92 3.32
N TYR A 34 1.12 14.94 4.51
CA TYR A 34 2.36 15.68 4.72
C TYR A 34 3.46 15.29 3.72
N ASN A 35 3.67 14.00 3.50
CA ASN A 35 4.74 13.53 2.62
C ASN A 35 4.51 13.84 1.13
N ALA A 36 3.27 14.01 0.69
CA ALA A 36 2.93 14.42 -0.66
C ALA A 36 2.79 15.95 -0.82
N LEU A 37 2.70 16.68 0.31
CA LEU A 37 2.49 18.13 0.37
C LEU A 37 3.49 18.94 -0.48
N PRO A 38 4.81 18.63 -0.55
CA PRO A 38 5.76 19.44 -1.32
C PRO A 38 5.54 19.39 -2.84
N ALA A 39 4.72 18.46 -3.36
CA ALA A 39 4.55 18.23 -4.80
C ALA A 39 4.24 19.50 -5.61
N PRO A 40 3.18 20.29 -5.33
CA PRO A 40 2.88 21.51 -6.06
C PRO A 40 3.86 22.66 -5.75
N LEU A 41 4.60 22.56 -4.64
CA LEU A 41 5.50 23.65 -4.20
C LEU A 41 6.88 23.59 -4.87
N TYR A 42 7.24 22.48 -5.54
CA TYR A 42 8.55 22.33 -6.16
C TYR A 42 8.85 23.39 -7.23
N GLY A 43 7.85 23.83 -7.98
CA GLY A 43 8.01 24.92 -8.93
C GLY A 43 8.47 26.21 -8.27
N LEU A 44 7.99 26.52 -7.06
CA LEU A 44 8.42 27.70 -6.30
C LEU A 44 9.87 27.61 -5.84
N TYR A 45 10.29 26.43 -5.35
CA TYR A 45 11.68 26.17 -4.97
C TYR A 45 12.60 26.28 -6.20
N GLN A 46 12.18 25.73 -7.35
CA GLN A 46 12.91 25.76 -8.58
C GLN A 46 13.11 27.20 -9.09
N HIS A 47 12.07 28.02 -9.07
CA HIS A 47 12.17 29.44 -9.44
C HIS A 47 13.07 30.22 -8.48
N ARG A 48 13.03 29.92 -7.18
CA ARG A 48 13.85 30.65 -6.20
C ARG A 48 15.32 30.29 -6.30
N ASP A 49 15.66 29.00 -6.45
CA ASP A 49 17.02 28.47 -6.30
C ASP A 49 17.67 28.12 -7.66
N GLY A 50 16.92 28.19 -8.76
CA GLY A 50 17.46 28.03 -10.14
C GLY A 50 17.85 26.58 -10.49
N PHE A 51 17.40 25.55 -9.79
CA PHE A 51 17.78 24.18 -10.10
C PHE A 51 16.92 23.56 -11.21
N SER A 52 17.48 22.58 -11.92
CA SER A 52 16.86 21.93 -13.07
C SER A 52 15.67 21.01 -12.69
N SER A 53 14.81 20.70 -13.66
CA SER A 53 13.73 19.71 -13.49
C SER A 53 14.24 18.32 -13.13
N PHE A 54 15.46 17.96 -13.57
CA PHE A 54 16.12 16.73 -13.12
C PHE A 54 16.32 16.71 -11.61
N MET A 55 16.75 17.83 -11.02
CA MET A 55 16.98 17.90 -9.57
C MET A 55 15.68 17.73 -8.76
N LEU A 56 14.52 18.14 -9.32
CA LEU A 56 13.21 17.80 -8.73
C LEU A 56 13.00 16.31 -8.60
N THR A 57 13.34 15.56 -9.66
CA THR A 57 13.17 14.10 -9.64
C THR A 57 14.16 13.41 -8.69
N VAL A 58 15.37 13.97 -8.51
CA VAL A 58 16.34 13.51 -7.50
C VAL A 58 15.81 13.75 -6.07
N ILE A 59 15.24 14.93 -5.78
CA ILE A 59 14.59 15.24 -4.50
C ILE A 59 13.46 14.24 -4.24
N PHE A 60 12.70 13.89 -5.27
CA PHE A 60 11.61 12.91 -5.16
C PHE A 60 12.14 11.50 -4.92
N ALA A 61 13.25 11.11 -5.59
CA ALA A 61 13.90 9.82 -5.38
C ALA A 61 14.47 9.66 -3.96
N ALA A 62 14.97 10.72 -3.34
CA ALA A 62 15.45 10.69 -1.95
C ALA A 62 14.37 10.22 -0.97
N TYR A 63 13.11 10.61 -1.21
CA TYR A 63 11.97 10.11 -0.46
C TYR A 63 11.81 8.59 -0.59
N ALA A 64 11.83 8.07 -1.81
CA ALA A 64 11.67 6.63 -2.05
C ALA A 64 12.79 5.81 -1.40
N VAL A 65 14.04 6.30 -1.43
CA VAL A 65 15.16 5.68 -0.72
C VAL A 65 14.88 5.60 0.78
N GLY A 66 14.41 6.68 1.39
CA GLY A 66 14.02 6.70 2.80
C GLY A 66 12.93 5.67 3.12
N VAL A 67 11.87 5.59 2.29
CA VAL A 67 10.79 4.61 2.47
C VAL A 67 11.31 3.18 2.38
N VAL A 68 12.13 2.87 1.37
CA VAL A 68 12.69 1.52 1.18
C VAL A 68 13.55 1.13 2.38
N ILE A 69 14.48 1.99 2.81
CA ILE A 69 15.34 1.71 3.97
C ILE A 69 14.47 1.42 5.20
N SER A 70 13.49 2.27 5.49
CA SER A 70 12.62 2.11 6.65
C SER A 70 11.75 0.86 6.57
N LEU A 71 11.20 0.55 5.40
CA LEU A 71 10.37 -0.64 5.19
C LEU A 71 11.16 -1.92 5.50
N PHE A 72 12.42 -2.00 5.05
CA PHE A 72 13.24 -3.20 5.24
C PHE A 72 13.88 -3.29 6.62
N THR A 73 14.16 -2.16 7.28
CA THR A 73 14.84 -2.16 8.57
C THR A 73 13.91 -2.12 9.78
N VAL A 74 12.76 -1.43 9.65
CA VAL A 74 11.89 -1.08 10.78
C VAL A 74 10.45 -1.55 10.61
N GLY A 75 9.96 -1.71 9.38
CA GLY A 75 8.54 -1.97 9.10
C GLY A 75 7.94 -3.18 9.86
N HIS A 76 8.71 -4.25 10.03
CA HIS A 76 8.28 -5.46 10.75
C HIS A 76 8.34 -5.34 12.29
N LEU A 77 9.03 -4.34 12.83
CA LEU A 77 9.21 -4.18 14.28
C LEU A 77 7.90 -3.87 15.02
N SER A 78 6.89 -3.37 14.32
CA SER A 78 5.58 -3.10 14.92
C SER A 78 4.88 -4.36 15.42
N ASP A 79 5.17 -5.52 14.83
CA ASP A 79 4.65 -6.81 15.26
C ASP A 79 5.28 -7.31 16.58
N TRP A 80 6.50 -6.85 16.88
CA TRP A 80 7.26 -7.28 18.06
C TRP A 80 7.17 -6.32 19.25
N HIS A 81 7.14 -5.00 18.96
CA HIS A 81 7.18 -3.96 19.99
C HIS A 81 5.81 -3.36 20.31
N GLY A 82 4.80 -3.62 19.46
CA GLY A 82 3.48 -2.99 19.55
C GLY A 82 3.31 -1.85 18.55
N ARG A 83 2.06 -1.58 18.18
CA ARG A 83 1.71 -0.63 17.11
C ARG A 83 2.03 0.80 17.49
N ARG A 84 1.60 1.22 18.68
CA ARG A 84 1.79 2.59 19.16
C ARG A 84 3.26 2.95 19.34
N ARG A 85 4.08 2.01 19.85
CA ARG A 85 5.52 2.22 20.08
C ARG A 85 6.30 2.48 18.81
N LEU A 86 5.84 2.01 17.65
CA LEU A 86 6.46 2.28 16.37
C LEU A 86 5.84 3.50 15.66
N PHE A 87 4.53 3.72 15.83
CA PHE A 87 3.84 4.82 15.16
C PHE A 87 4.28 6.20 15.69
N ILE A 88 4.51 6.33 17.01
CA ILE A 88 4.96 7.58 17.62
C ILE A 88 6.32 8.04 17.06
N PRO A 89 7.39 7.24 17.07
CA PRO A 89 8.66 7.63 16.45
C PRO A 89 8.53 7.96 14.96
N ALA A 90 7.71 7.22 14.22
CA ALA A 90 7.46 7.47 12.82
C ALA A 90 6.83 8.85 12.57
N LEU A 91 5.84 9.23 13.40
CA LEU A 91 5.20 10.54 13.34
C LEU A 91 6.17 11.66 13.72
N ILE A 92 6.98 11.46 14.77
CA ILE A 92 8.04 12.40 15.16
C ILE A 92 9.06 12.57 14.03
N THR A 93 9.46 11.49 13.35
CA THR A 93 10.35 11.55 12.18
C THR A 93 9.76 12.42 11.07
N CYS A 94 8.45 12.31 10.79
CA CYS A 94 7.77 13.19 9.84
C CYS A 94 7.73 14.65 10.31
N MET A 95 7.53 14.90 11.62
CA MET A 95 7.58 16.27 12.19
C MET A 95 8.98 16.87 12.08
N VAL A 96 10.04 16.07 12.33
CA VAL A 96 11.43 16.49 12.11
C VAL A 96 11.67 16.85 10.65
N SER A 97 11.19 16.02 9.72
CA SER A 97 11.23 16.32 8.29
C SER A 97 10.57 17.67 7.97
N ALA A 98 9.41 17.96 8.54
CA ALA A 98 8.74 19.25 8.39
C ALA A 98 9.58 20.42 8.95
N GLY A 99 10.23 20.20 10.09
CA GLY A 99 11.20 21.16 10.66
C GLY A 99 12.36 21.46 9.72
N VAL A 100 12.90 20.43 9.04
CA VAL A 100 13.96 20.60 8.05
C VAL A 100 13.48 21.44 6.87
N PHE A 101 12.29 21.19 6.31
CA PHE A 101 11.71 21.99 5.23
C PHE A 101 11.49 23.46 5.64
N LEU A 102 11.15 23.71 6.89
CA LEU A 102 10.95 25.08 7.41
C LEU A 102 12.25 25.82 7.64
N SER A 103 13.29 25.15 8.16
CA SER A 103 14.54 25.75 8.57
C SER A 103 15.61 25.77 7.49
N TRP A 104 15.65 24.75 6.61
CA TRP A 104 16.69 24.60 5.58
C TRP A 104 16.08 24.39 4.19
N ARG A 105 15.78 25.48 3.53
CA ARG A 105 15.07 25.49 2.24
C ARG A 105 15.96 25.32 1.02
N ALA A 106 17.30 25.29 1.16
CA ALA A 106 18.23 25.01 0.07
C ALA A 106 18.13 23.54 -0.38
N LEU A 107 18.59 23.24 -1.58
CA LEU A 107 18.52 21.92 -2.21
C LEU A 107 18.95 20.77 -1.30
N PRO A 108 20.08 20.80 -0.54
CA PRO A 108 20.44 19.71 0.37
C PRO A 108 19.42 19.51 1.49
N GLY A 109 18.82 20.60 2.00
CA GLY A 109 17.78 20.55 3.01
C GLY A 109 16.48 19.90 2.48
N LEU A 110 16.11 20.21 1.22
CA LEU A 110 14.95 19.57 0.57
C LEU A 110 15.17 18.07 0.41
N MET A 111 16.37 17.64 0.01
CA MET A 111 16.73 16.22 -0.12
C MET A 111 16.71 15.51 1.24
N LEU A 112 17.30 16.13 2.27
CA LEU A 112 17.32 15.59 3.63
C LEU A 112 15.90 15.49 4.20
N GLY A 113 15.10 16.53 4.06
CA GLY A 113 13.71 16.54 4.49
C GLY A 113 12.90 15.42 3.82
N ARG A 114 13.06 15.24 2.51
CA ARG A 114 12.41 14.15 1.77
C ARG A 114 12.85 12.76 2.24
N PHE A 115 14.14 12.57 2.43
CA PHE A 115 14.69 11.32 2.93
C PHE A 115 14.14 10.97 4.33
N ILE A 116 14.18 11.93 5.28
CA ILE A 116 13.63 11.76 6.62
C ILE A 116 12.12 11.48 6.58
N GLY A 117 11.38 12.24 5.76
CA GLY A 117 9.94 12.00 5.56
C GLY A 117 9.65 10.59 5.03
N GLY A 118 10.48 10.11 4.09
CA GLY A 118 10.41 8.75 3.58
C GLY A 118 10.61 7.69 4.66
N LEU A 119 11.60 7.88 5.56
CA LEU A 119 11.78 6.98 6.71
C LEU A 119 10.51 6.90 7.57
N GLY A 120 9.86 8.03 7.86
CA GLY A 120 8.61 8.07 8.61
C GLY A 120 7.47 7.31 7.92
N VAL A 121 7.30 7.50 6.61
CA VAL A 121 6.23 6.82 5.83
C VAL A 121 6.41 5.31 5.80
N GLY A 122 7.66 4.83 5.61
CA GLY A 122 7.93 3.39 5.60
C GLY A 122 7.55 2.71 6.91
N MET A 123 7.78 3.37 8.07
CA MET A 123 7.34 2.89 9.38
C MET A 123 5.80 2.90 9.54
N VAL A 124 5.15 3.98 9.08
CA VAL A 124 3.70 4.17 9.29
C VAL A 124 2.86 3.24 8.45
N THR A 125 3.19 3.02 7.18
CA THR A 125 2.31 2.38 6.20
C THR A 125 1.90 0.96 6.62
N ALA A 126 2.86 0.12 6.97
CA ALA A 126 2.58 -1.24 7.45
C ALA A 126 1.89 -1.23 8.81
N THR A 127 2.36 -0.38 9.74
CA THR A 127 1.84 -0.29 11.11
C THR A 127 0.40 0.19 11.14
N ALA A 128 0.07 1.26 10.41
CA ALA A 128 -1.28 1.84 10.37
C ALA A 128 -2.31 0.87 9.81
N THR A 129 -1.99 0.23 8.69
CA THR A 129 -2.90 -0.71 8.02
C THR A 129 -3.27 -1.87 8.94
N ALA A 130 -2.27 -2.46 9.61
CA ALA A 130 -2.49 -3.54 10.56
C ALA A 130 -3.29 -3.06 11.78
N TRP A 131 -2.93 -1.91 12.34
CA TRP A 131 -3.60 -1.36 13.53
C TRP A 131 -5.07 -1.01 13.28
N ILE A 132 -5.40 -0.40 12.14
CA ILE A 132 -6.78 -0.13 11.71
C ILE A 132 -7.58 -1.45 11.63
N ALA A 133 -7.00 -2.50 11.04
CA ALA A 133 -7.66 -3.80 10.94
C ALA A 133 -7.88 -4.46 12.31
N GLU A 134 -6.91 -4.37 13.22
CA GLU A 134 -6.98 -4.90 14.58
C GLU A 134 -8.02 -4.15 15.43
N LEU A 135 -8.01 -2.80 15.39
CA LEU A 135 -9.00 -1.96 16.09
C LEU A 135 -10.43 -2.22 15.59
N HIS A 136 -10.60 -2.40 14.26
CA HIS A 136 -11.88 -2.77 13.68
C HIS A 136 -12.37 -4.11 14.21
N ARG A 137 -11.51 -5.12 14.23
CA ARG A 137 -11.82 -6.48 14.71
C ARG A 137 -12.18 -6.46 16.20
N SER A 138 -11.46 -5.69 17.01
CA SER A 138 -11.74 -5.55 18.44
C SER A 138 -13.05 -4.81 18.72
N ALA A 139 -13.39 -3.79 17.90
CA ALA A 139 -14.65 -3.08 18.03
C ALA A 139 -15.86 -3.87 17.50
N ARG A 140 -15.66 -4.68 16.46
CA ARG A 140 -16.71 -5.40 15.71
C ARG A 140 -16.21 -6.80 15.29
N PRO A 141 -16.19 -7.78 16.21
CA PRO A 141 -15.63 -9.11 15.95
C PRO A 141 -16.31 -9.86 14.78
N ASP A 142 -17.64 -9.68 14.65
CA ASP A 142 -18.46 -10.39 13.67
C ASP A 142 -18.56 -9.66 12.32
N ALA A 143 -17.98 -8.45 12.20
CA ALA A 143 -18.04 -7.67 10.97
C ALA A 143 -16.91 -8.02 10.00
N SER A 144 -17.20 -7.98 8.70
CA SER A 144 -16.19 -8.16 7.67
C SER A 144 -15.09 -7.09 7.75
N LEU A 145 -13.85 -7.45 7.37
CA LEU A 145 -12.72 -6.51 7.32
C LEU A 145 -12.81 -5.49 6.18
N ARG A 146 -13.84 -5.57 5.31
CA ARG A 146 -14.00 -4.69 4.15
C ARG A 146 -13.93 -3.21 4.55
N ARG A 147 -14.62 -2.82 5.64
CA ARG A 147 -14.59 -1.44 6.14
C ARG A 147 -13.18 -1.00 6.52
N ALA A 148 -12.43 -1.84 7.21
CA ALA A 148 -11.06 -1.53 7.59
C ALA A 148 -10.14 -1.39 6.36
N GLN A 149 -10.31 -2.25 5.37
CA GLN A 149 -9.57 -2.19 4.11
C GLN A 149 -9.89 -0.90 3.33
N VAL A 150 -11.17 -0.54 3.19
CA VAL A 150 -11.60 0.70 2.51
C VAL A 150 -11.03 1.93 3.20
N ILE A 151 -11.14 2.01 4.54
CA ILE A 151 -10.62 3.15 5.30
C ILE A 151 -9.09 3.22 5.25
N SER A 152 -8.39 2.08 5.34
CA SER A 152 -6.93 2.04 5.15
C SER A 152 -6.50 2.52 3.77
N THR A 153 -7.19 2.09 2.71
CA THR A 153 -6.92 2.53 1.33
C THR A 153 -7.20 4.02 1.16
N ALA A 154 -8.33 4.50 1.69
CA ALA A 154 -8.70 5.91 1.65
C ALA A 154 -7.72 6.78 2.45
N ALA A 155 -7.25 6.32 3.61
CA ALA A 155 -6.25 7.04 4.40
C ALA A 155 -4.88 7.06 3.70
N ASN A 156 -4.48 5.97 3.05
CA ASN A 156 -3.22 5.87 2.34
C ASN A 156 -3.24 6.73 1.05
N LEU A 157 -3.95 6.28 0.03
CA LEU A 157 -3.97 6.97 -1.27
C LEU A 157 -4.66 8.33 -1.20
N GLY A 158 -5.76 8.43 -0.44
CA GLY A 158 -6.44 9.70 -0.20
C GLY A 158 -5.55 10.70 0.54
N GLY A 159 -4.72 10.25 1.49
CA GLY A 159 -3.71 11.08 2.12
C GLY A 159 -2.72 11.64 1.10
N ILE A 160 -2.13 10.78 0.27
CA ILE A 160 -1.19 11.21 -0.78
C ILE A 160 -1.83 12.24 -1.73
N GLY A 161 -3.12 12.09 -2.07
CA GLY A 161 -3.84 13.07 -2.88
C GLY A 161 -4.18 14.36 -2.12
N THR A 162 -4.57 14.27 -0.85
CA THR A 162 -4.99 15.42 -0.03
C THR A 162 -3.83 16.38 0.25
N GLY A 163 -2.60 15.86 0.41
CA GLY A 163 -1.42 16.68 0.66
C GLY A 163 -1.20 17.76 -0.42
N PRO A 164 -1.04 17.39 -1.69
CA PRO A 164 -0.91 18.34 -2.80
C PRO A 164 -2.11 19.27 -2.94
N LEU A 165 -3.34 18.76 -2.72
CA LEU A 165 -4.54 19.58 -2.76
C LEU A 165 -4.46 20.73 -1.75
N VAL A 166 -4.24 20.40 -0.47
CA VAL A 166 -4.16 21.40 0.61
C VAL A 166 -2.97 22.35 0.38
N ALA A 167 -1.81 21.81 0.01
CA ALA A 167 -0.63 22.63 -0.24
C ALA A 167 -0.80 23.58 -1.43
N GLY A 168 -1.37 23.08 -2.53
CA GLY A 168 -1.63 23.88 -3.73
C GLY A 168 -2.63 25.01 -3.45
N PHE A 169 -3.73 24.69 -2.78
CA PHE A 169 -4.70 25.72 -2.38
C PHE A 169 -4.10 26.75 -1.42
N LEU A 170 -3.42 26.33 -0.37
CA LEU A 170 -2.77 27.28 0.53
C LEU A 170 -1.73 28.13 -0.20
N ALA A 171 -0.88 27.51 -1.02
CA ALA A 171 0.20 28.24 -1.70
C ALA A 171 -0.28 29.25 -2.75
N GLU A 172 -1.47 29.05 -3.33
CA GLU A 172 -2.07 29.97 -4.30
C GLU A 172 -2.46 31.30 -3.64
N TRP A 173 -2.97 31.28 -2.40
CA TRP A 173 -3.58 32.46 -1.78
C TRP A 173 -2.85 33.02 -0.54
N VAL A 174 -1.86 32.30 0.01
CA VAL A 174 -1.15 32.81 1.20
C VAL A 174 0.12 33.57 0.83
N ARG A 175 0.49 34.56 1.68
CA ARG A 175 1.73 35.37 1.49
C ARG A 175 3.02 34.55 1.59
N SER A 176 3.01 33.43 2.33
CA SER A 176 4.21 32.59 2.57
C SER A 176 3.96 31.15 2.13
N PRO A 177 3.93 30.87 0.79
CA PRO A 177 3.57 29.57 0.23
C PRO A 177 4.54 28.44 0.61
N LEU A 178 5.78 28.74 0.93
CA LEU A 178 6.80 27.76 1.36
C LEU A 178 6.87 27.58 2.88
N THR A 179 5.95 28.18 3.64
CA THR A 179 5.94 28.11 5.12
C THR A 179 4.59 27.60 5.62
N ILE A 180 3.50 28.28 5.26
CA ILE A 180 2.16 28.00 5.81
C ILE A 180 1.70 26.57 5.58
N PRO A 181 1.84 25.96 4.40
CA PRO A 181 1.45 24.57 4.21
C PRO A 181 2.17 23.59 5.17
N PHE A 182 3.47 23.82 5.42
CA PHE A 182 4.24 22.98 6.36
C PHE A 182 3.83 23.20 7.81
N LEU A 183 3.52 24.44 8.22
CA LEU A 183 3.00 24.72 9.57
C LEU A 183 1.63 24.08 9.79
N VAL A 184 0.73 24.15 8.81
CA VAL A 184 -0.58 23.48 8.88
C VAL A 184 -0.41 21.96 9.00
N ALA A 185 0.47 21.37 8.20
CA ALA A 185 0.77 19.94 8.28
C ALA A 185 1.40 19.57 9.63
N LEU A 186 2.31 20.39 10.16
CA LEU A 186 2.92 20.19 11.48
C LEU A 186 1.86 20.22 12.59
N GLY A 187 0.93 21.17 12.55
CA GLY A 187 -0.21 21.23 13.46
C GLY A 187 -1.11 19.99 13.37
N ALA A 188 -1.43 19.56 12.16
CA ALA A 188 -2.18 18.33 11.93
C ALA A 188 -1.46 17.07 12.45
N MET A 189 -0.13 17.00 12.27
CA MET A 189 0.69 15.90 12.80
C MET A 189 0.79 15.94 14.33
N ALA A 190 0.84 17.13 14.94
CA ALA A 190 0.79 17.28 16.39
C ALA A 190 -0.56 16.78 16.95
N LEU A 191 -1.68 17.13 16.30
CA LEU A 191 -3.00 16.59 16.65
C LEU A 191 -3.06 15.07 16.44
N ALA A 192 -2.50 14.56 15.36
CA ALA A 192 -2.39 13.13 15.11
C ALA A 192 -1.58 12.42 16.21
N LEU A 193 -0.49 13.04 16.69
CA LEU A 193 0.30 12.51 17.81
C LEU A 193 -0.54 12.40 19.09
N VAL A 194 -1.33 13.41 19.40
CA VAL A 194 -2.28 13.35 20.54
C VAL A 194 -3.24 12.18 20.38
N PHE A 195 -3.84 12.01 19.21
CA PHE A 195 -4.75 10.89 18.94
C PHE A 195 -4.07 9.52 19.07
N VAL A 196 -2.84 9.38 18.60
CA VAL A 196 -2.05 8.14 18.71
C VAL A 196 -1.73 7.80 20.15
N LEU A 197 -1.43 8.81 21.00
CA LEU A 197 -1.14 8.61 22.43
C LEU A 197 -2.35 8.03 23.19
N PHE A 198 -3.57 8.38 22.80
CA PHE A 198 -4.81 7.87 23.42
C PHE A 198 -5.38 6.63 22.71
N ALA A 199 -4.89 6.26 21.53
CA ALA A 199 -5.36 5.09 20.82
C ALA A 199 -5.04 3.79 21.60
N PRO A 200 -5.97 2.82 21.68
CA PRO A 200 -5.69 1.53 22.33
C PRO A 200 -4.59 0.76 21.62
N GLU A 201 -3.63 0.24 22.40
CA GLU A 201 -2.68 -0.75 21.86
C GLU A 201 -3.40 -2.07 21.58
N THR A 202 -3.14 -2.66 20.44
CA THR A 202 -3.78 -3.91 20.02
C THR A 202 -2.83 -5.09 19.97
N ARG A 203 -1.54 -4.83 20.13
CA ARG A 203 -0.49 -5.85 20.06
C ARG A 203 0.37 -5.82 21.30
N GLU A 204 0.40 -6.90 22.05
CA GLU A 204 1.34 -7.05 23.15
C GLU A 204 2.76 -7.31 22.64
N PRO A 205 3.78 -6.76 23.29
CA PRO A 205 5.18 -7.04 22.93
C PRO A 205 5.49 -8.52 23.04
N VAL A 206 6.20 -9.05 22.05
CA VAL A 206 6.63 -10.46 22.05
C VAL A 206 7.79 -10.64 23.04
N VAL A 207 7.70 -11.67 23.90
CA VAL A 207 8.74 -12.03 24.89
C VAL A 207 8.97 -13.54 24.77
N PRO A 208 10.24 -14.01 24.59
CA PRO A 208 11.46 -13.25 24.35
C PRO A 208 11.45 -12.54 23.01
N ARG A 209 12.15 -11.41 22.92
CA ARG A 209 12.22 -10.65 21.65
C ARG A 209 13.05 -11.41 20.62
N PRO A 210 12.56 -11.56 19.38
CA PRO A 210 13.36 -12.12 18.30
C PRO A 210 14.62 -11.27 18.05
N ALA A 211 15.72 -11.90 17.63
CA ALA A 211 16.89 -11.14 17.18
C ALA A 211 16.52 -10.27 15.97
N TRP A 212 16.94 -9.00 16.00
CA TRP A 212 16.69 -8.10 14.89
C TRP A 212 17.36 -8.59 13.62
N ARG A 213 16.61 -8.58 12.53
CA ARG A 213 17.13 -8.86 11.18
C ARG A 213 16.38 -7.98 10.17
N PRO A 214 17.03 -7.52 9.09
CA PRO A 214 16.32 -6.83 8.03
C PRO A 214 15.22 -7.70 7.43
N GLN A 215 14.14 -7.08 6.97
CA GLN A 215 13.09 -7.75 6.20
C GLN A 215 13.73 -8.37 4.95
N ARG A 216 13.43 -9.64 4.69
CA ARG A 216 13.89 -10.32 3.48
C ARG A 216 12.88 -10.14 2.36
N VAL A 217 13.33 -10.27 1.13
CA VAL A 217 12.46 -10.43 -0.03
C VAL A 217 12.30 -11.92 -0.30
N ALA A 218 11.07 -12.40 -0.21
CA ALA A 218 10.78 -13.79 -0.56
C ALA A 218 10.08 -13.83 -1.92
N VAL A 219 10.70 -14.53 -2.86
CA VAL A 219 10.11 -14.81 -4.17
C VAL A 219 9.45 -16.18 -4.09
N PRO A 220 8.12 -16.32 -4.38
CA PRO A 220 7.46 -17.62 -4.41
C PRO A 220 8.07 -18.51 -5.48
N ALA A 221 8.76 -19.58 -5.09
CA ALA A 221 9.52 -20.44 -6.02
C ALA A 221 8.66 -21.03 -7.16
N GLN A 222 7.38 -21.32 -6.87
CA GLN A 222 6.43 -21.88 -7.84
C GLN A 222 5.78 -20.83 -8.76
N ALA A 223 5.97 -19.52 -8.50
CA ALA A 223 5.33 -18.43 -9.20
C ALA A 223 6.27 -17.26 -9.52
N VAL A 224 7.58 -17.53 -9.72
CA VAL A 224 8.62 -16.51 -9.98
C VAL A 224 8.24 -15.58 -11.12
N SER A 225 7.84 -16.13 -12.27
CA SER A 225 7.49 -15.34 -13.45
C SER A 225 6.29 -14.42 -13.20
N ARG A 226 5.29 -14.88 -12.46
CA ARG A 226 4.10 -14.11 -12.10
C ARG A 226 4.41 -13.08 -11.01
N TYR A 227 5.29 -13.42 -10.07
CA TYR A 227 5.79 -12.49 -9.07
C TYR A 227 6.55 -11.31 -9.70
N VAL A 228 7.47 -11.59 -10.63
CA VAL A 228 8.19 -10.54 -11.37
C VAL A 228 7.23 -9.69 -12.19
N ALA A 229 6.27 -10.31 -12.90
CA ALA A 229 5.24 -9.58 -13.65
C ALA A 229 4.39 -8.68 -12.73
N SER A 230 4.02 -9.16 -11.54
CA SER A 230 3.30 -8.38 -10.52
C SER A 230 4.15 -7.21 -10.01
N GLY A 231 5.45 -7.41 -9.79
CA GLY A 231 6.39 -6.35 -9.42
C GLY A 231 6.49 -5.26 -10.49
N ILE A 232 6.57 -5.63 -11.77
CA ILE A 232 6.55 -4.68 -12.89
C ILE A 232 5.20 -3.93 -12.93
N GLY A 233 4.08 -4.62 -12.77
CA GLY A 233 2.75 -4.00 -12.71
C GLY A 233 2.62 -3.00 -11.56
N ALA A 234 3.16 -3.33 -10.38
CA ALA A 234 3.25 -2.42 -9.25
C ALA A 234 4.12 -1.20 -9.56
N GLY A 235 5.30 -1.42 -10.17
CA GLY A 235 6.20 -0.37 -10.60
C GLY A 235 5.56 0.60 -11.59
N ILE A 236 4.81 0.09 -12.57
CA ILE A 236 4.09 0.89 -13.56
C ILE A 236 2.97 1.72 -12.89
N SER A 237 2.21 1.12 -11.97
CA SER A 237 1.19 1.85 -11.21
C SER A 237 1.80 3.00 -10.40
N PHE A 238 2.94 2.76 -9.76
CA PHE A 238 3.65 3.79 -9.00
C PHE A 238 4.29 4.85 -9.90
N ALA A 239 4.77 4.48 -11.10
CA ALA A 239 5.28 5.45 -12.08
C ALA A 239 4.19 6.44 -12.53
N VAL A 240 2.96 5.97 -12.72
CA VAL A 240 1.78 6.83 -12.98
C VAL A 240 1.58 7.82 -11.82
N PHE A 241 1.55 7.34 -10.58
CA PHE A 241 1.41 8.22 -9.41
C PHE A 241 2.57 9.20 -9.28
N GLY A 242 3.80 8.75 -9.60
CA GLY A 242 4.99 9.58 -9.64
C GLY A 242 4.90 10.71 -10.67
N LEU A 243 4.37 10.46 -11.86
CA LEU A 243 4.14 11.48 -12.88
C LEU A 243 3.29 12.64 -12.32
N PHE A 244 2.16 12.31 -11.70
CA PHE A 244 1.21 13.32 -11.21
C PHE A 244 1.70 14.06 -9.96
N THR A 245 2.53 13.45 -9.14
CA THR A 245 3.09 14.11 -7.95
C THR A 245 4.37 14.88 -8.20
N SER A 246 5.09 14.63 -9.29
CA SER A 246 6.38 15.29 -9.55
C SER A 246 6.36 16.23 -10.74
N LEU A 247 5.77 15.85 -11.85
CA LEU A 247 5.89 16.56 -13.13
C LEU A 247 4.57 17.11 -13.69
N ALA A 248 3.40 16.65 -13.23
CA ALA A 248 2.13 17.21 -13.70
C ALA A 248 2.04 18.75 -13.52
N PRO A 249 2.55 19.36 -12.42
CA PRO A 249 2.58 20.82 -12.32
C PRO A 249 3.32 21.52 -13.49
N ALA A 250 4.43 20.91 -13.95
CA ALA A 250 5.19 21.44 -15.09
C ALA A 250 4.43 21.33 -16.42
N PHE A 251 3.66 20.25 -16.63
CA PHE A 251 2.79 20.12 -17.80
C PHE A 251 1.63 21.12 -17.79
N LEU A 252 1.04 21.36 -16.61
CA LEU A 252 -0.02 22.36 -16.45
C LEU A 252 0.49 23.77 -16.77
N ALA A 253 1.63 24.16 -16.21
CA ALA A 253 2.20 25.49 -16.42
C ALA A 253 2.75 25.68 -17.84
N GLY A 254 3.39 24.65 -18.42
CA GLY A 254 4.01 24.69 -19.74
C GLY A 254 3.01 24.46 -20.88
N PRO A 255 2.86 23.22 -21.41
CA PRO A 255 2.04 22.92 -22.58
C PRO A 255 0.57 23.32 -22.46
N LEU A 256 0.00 23.31 -21.26
CA LEU A 256 -1.41 23.62 -21.02
C LEU A 256 -1.67 25.09 -20.65
N HIS A 257 -0.63 25.88 -20.38
CA HIS A 257 -0.72 27.32 -20.06
C HIS A 257 -1.60 27.65 -18.84
N HIS A 258 -1.62 26.75 -17.83
CA HIS A 258 -2.36 26.94 -16.56
C HIS A 258 -1.42 26.85 -15.35
N PRO A 259 -0.63 27.88 -15.03
CA PRO A 259 0.38 27.86 -13.95
C PRO A 259 -0.25 28.08 -12.56
N SER A 260 -1.33 27.36 -12.23
CA SER A 260 -1.98 27.40 -10.92
C SER A 260 -1.51 26.27 -10.01
N LEU A 261 -1.07 26.62 -8.81
CA LEU A 261 -0.66 25.65 -7.78
C LEU A 261 -1.88 24.88 -7.22
N ALA A 262 -3.02 25.56 -7.09
CA ALA A 262 -4.27 24.92 -6.68
C ALA A 262 -4.73 23.89 -7.71
N LEU A 263 -4.64 24.21 -9.00
CA LEU A 263 -4.98 23.27 -10.08
C LEU A 263 -4.03 22.07 -10.09
N ALA A 264 -2.74 22.28 -9.88
CA ALA A 264 -1.76 21.21 -9.78
C ALA A 264 -2.08 20.25 -8.61
N GLY A 265 -2.40 20.80 -7.44
CA GLY A 265 -2.84 20.04 -6.27
C GLY A 265 -4.14 19.30 -6.50
N ALA A 266 -5.13 19.96 -7.11
CA ALA A 266 -6.42 19.36 -7.45
C ALA A 266 -6.29 18.22 -8.48
N THR A 267 -5.41 18.35 -9.45
CA THR A 267 -5.12 17.31 -10.44
C THR A 267 -4.54 16.06 -9.76
N ALA A 268 -3.54 16.22 -8.92
CA ALA A 268 -2.98 15.10 -8.15
C ALA A 268 -4.07 14.46 -7.28
N PHE A 269 -4.85 15.25 -6.55
CA PHE A 269 -5.96 14.73 -5.74
C PHE A 269 -6.96 13.92 -6.56
N ALA A 270 -7.38 14.43 -7.72
CA ALA A 270 -8.36 13.74 -8.57
C ALA A 270 -7.85 12.36 -9.03
N VAL A 271 -6.58 12.25 -9.39
CA VAL A 271 -5.95 10.98 -9.79
C VAL A 271 -5.93 9.97 -8.64
N PHE A 272 -5.51 10.39 -7.45
CA PHE A 272 -5.50 9.52 -6.27
C PHE A 272 -6.91 9.19 -5.78
N ALA A 273 -7.84 10.13 -5.82
CA ALA A 273 -9.23 9.89 -5.49
C ALA A 273 -9.86 8.85 -6.44
N ALA A 274 -9.58 8.95 -7.75
CA ALA A 274 -10.00 7.96 -8.73
C ALA A 274 -9.42 6.56 -8.42
N ALA A 275 -8.17 6.47 -8.00
CA ALA A 275 -7.55 5.22 -7.57
C ALA A 275 -8.24 4.65 -6.31
N VAL A 276 -8.57 5.48 -5.31
CA VAL A 276 -9.32 5.06 -4.11
C VAL A 276 -10.70 4.55 -4.49
N VAL A 277 -11.43 5.31 -5.31
CA VAL A 277 -12.78 4.95 -5.78
C VAL A 277 -12.73 3.62 -6.53
N SER A 278 -11.83 3.48 -7.49
CA SER A 278 -11.63 2.24 -8.25
C SER A 278 -11.37 1.05 -7.32
N GLN A 279 -10.44 1.16 -6.37
CA GLN A 279 -10.12 0.09 -5.42
C GLN A 279 -11.28 -0.27 -4.49
N THR A 280 -12.13 0.70 -4.14
CA THR A 280 -13.25 0.49 -3.22
C THR A 280 -14.49 -0.08 -3.92
N LEU A 281 -14.73 0.32 -5.18
CA LEU A 281 -15.85 -0.18 -5.99
C LEU A 281 -15.61 -1.63 -6.44
N ILE A 282 -14.37 -2.01 -6.70
CA ILE A 282 -14.03 -3.39 -7.07
C ILE A 282 -14.20 -4.29 -5.86
N THR A 283 -15.27 -5.10 -5.86
CA THR A 283 -15.63 -5.99 -4.76
C THR A 283 -15.09 -7.41 -4.91
N THR A 284 -14.72 -7.81 -6.14
CA THR A 284 -14.15 -9.14 -6.39
C THR A 284 -12.82 -9.33 -5.67
N GLN A 285 -12.61 -10.54 -5.16
CA GLN A 285 -11.34 -10.94 -4.53
C GLN A 285 -10.38 -11.60 -5.52
N SER A 286 -10.86 -11.94 -6.71
CA SER A 286 -10.03 -12.57 -7.75
C SER A 286 -9.12 -11.55 -8.40
N PRO A 287 -7.78 -11.73 -8.40
CA PRO A 287 -6.86 -10.73 -8.92
C PRO A 287 -6.94 -10.57 -10.45
N ARG A 288 -7.18 -11.65 -11.19
CA ARG A 288 -7.21 -11.62 -12.67
C ARG A 288 -8.24 -10.68 -13.26
N PRO A 289 -9.52 -10.73 -12.89
CA PRO A 289 -10.51 -9.77 -13.38
C PRO A 289 -10.15 -8.32 -13.04
N ILE A 290 -9.57 -8.07 -11.86
CA ILE A 290 -9.15 -6.73 -11.44
C ILE A 290 -8.05 -6.21 -12.38
N ILE A 291 -7.05 -7.04 -12.67
CA ILE A 291 -5.92 -6.71 -13.56
C ILE A 291 -6.43 -6.53 -15.00
N ALA A 292 -7.31 -7.44 -15.48
CA ALA A 292 -7.87 -7.40 -16.81
C ALA A 292 -8.66 -6.11 -17.08
N TRP A 293 -9.31 -5.54 -16.07
CA TRP A 293 -9.95 -4.23 -16.12
C TRP A 293 -8.97 -3.07 -15.95
N GLY A 294 -8.04 -3.20 -14.99
CA GLY A 294 -7.11 -2.13 -14.64
C GLY A 294 -6.19 -1.73 -15.79
N ILE A 295 -5.67 -2.72 -16.53
CA ILE A 295 -4.74 -2.48 -17.64
C ILE A 295 -5.36 -1.63 -18.76
N PRO A 296 -6.47 -2.02 -19.40
CA PRO A 296 -7.03 -1.24 -20.50
C PRO A 296 -7.52 0.15 -20.04
N VAL A 297 -8.07 0.26 -18.84
CA VAL A 297 -8.47 1.56 -18.27
C VAL A 297 -7.25 2.46 -18.10
N MET A 298 -6.15 1.96 -17.54
CA MET A 298 -4.91 2.74 -17.38
C MET A 298 -4.33 3.16 -18.73
N VAL A 299 -4.25 2.24 -19.70
CA VAL A 299 -3.68 2.52 -21.02
C VAL A 299 -4.55 3.52 -21.80
N SER A 300 -5.87 3.40 -21.75
CA SER A 300 -6.76 4.38 -22.37
C SER A 300 -6.62 5.77 -21.77
N GLY A 301 -6.48 5.88 -20.44
CA GLY A 301 -6.21 7.15 -19.77
C GLY A 301 -4.86 7.76 -20.20
N LEU A 302 -3.80 6.95 -20.28
CA LEU A 302 -2.48 7.39 -20.78
C LEU A 302 -2.57 7.90 -22.23
N ALA A 303 -3.36 7.23 -23.09
CA ALA A 303 -3.57 7.69 -24.46
C ALA A 303 -4.30 9.05 -24.48
N VAL A 304 -5.34 9.24 -23.66
CA VAL A 304 -6.05 10.52 -23.53
C VAL A 304 -5.11 11.63 -23.04
N LEU A 305 -4.20 11.35 -22.10
CA LEU A 305 -3.18 12.29 -21.63
C LEU A 305 -2.26 12.75 -22.77
N VAL A 306 -1.79 11.81 -23.59
CA VAL A 306 -0.95 12.15 -24.76
C VAL A 306 -1.76 13.01 -25.72
N VAL A 307 -2.95 12.59 -26.11
CA VAL A 307 -3.80 13.35 -27.04
C VAL A 307 -4.06 14.77 -26.53
N SER A 308 -4.29 14.95 -25.21
CA SER A 308 -4.60 16.25 -24.61
C SER A 308 -3.53 17.33 -24.87
N VAL A 309 -2.25 16.95 -24.93
CA VAL A 309 -1.14 17.87 -25.15
C VAL A 309 -0.70 17.97 -26.62
N TRP A 310 -1.15 17.03 -27.49
CA TRP A 310 -0.82 16.98 -28.91
C TRP A 310 -1.85 17.65 -29.80
N LEU A 311 -3.00 18.03 -29.29
CA LEU A 311 -3.98 18.81 -30.01
C LEU A 311 -3.38 20.15 -30.47
N SER A 312 -3.88 20.71 -31.57
CA SER A 312 -3.54 22.06 -32.03
C SER A 312 -3.77 23.14 -30.96
N ALA A 313 -4.86 22.97 -30.18
CA ALA A 313 -5.12 23.69 -28.93
C ALA A 313 -5.11 22.65 -27.78
N PRO A 314 -4.05 22.59 -26.96
CA PRO A 314 -3.96 21.65 -25.83
C PRO A 314 -5.14 21.81 -24.88
N SER A 315 -5.72 20.68 -24.47
CA SER A 315 -6.97 20.66 -23.69
C SER A 315 -6.73 20.28 -22.24
N LEU A 316 -6.91 21.22 -21.33
CA LEU A 316 -6.88 20.97 -19.88
C LEU A 316 -7.96 19.95 -19.48
N ALA A 317 -9.18 20.04 -20.01
CA ALA A 317 -10.25 19.12 -19.67
C ALA A 317 -9.88 17.68 -20.03
N MET A 318 -9.30 17.44 -21.21
CA MET A 318 -8.84 16.11 -21.63
C MET A 318 -7.68 15.63 -20.75
N PHE A 319 -6.74 16.51 -20.35
CA PHE A 319 -5.64 16.16 -19.45
C PHE A 319 -6.17 15.70 -18.09
N LEU A 320 -7.13 16.40 -17.50
CA LEU A 320 -7.75 16.04 -16.23
C LEU A 320 -8.53 14.72 -16.34
N VAL A 321 -9.35 14.55 -17.38
CA VAL A 321 -10.09 13.31 -17.63
C VAL A 321 -9.13 12.14 -17.84
N GLY A 322 -8.08 12.31 -18.67
CA GLY A 322 -7.04 11.32 -18.87
C GLY A 322 -6.35 10.93 -17.57
N GLY A 323 -6.05 11.93 -16.71
CA GLY A 323 -5.48 11.70 -15.39
C GLY A 323 -6.38 10.86 -14.48
N VAL A 324 -7.66 11.18 -14.40
CA VAL A 324 -8.66 10.44 -13.61
C VAL A 324 -8.79 9.00 -14.09
N ILE A 325 -8.91 8.78 -15.41
CA ILE A 325 -9.00 7.43 -16.00
C ILE A 325 -7.71 6.64 -15.71
N THR A 326 -6.54 7.26 -15.92
CA THR A 326 -5.23 6.64 -15.65
C THR A 326 -5.11 6.26 -14.18
N GLY A 327 -5.51 7.15 -13.26
CA GLY A 327 -5.48 6.92 -11.82
C GLY A 327 -6.37 5.76 -11.39
N ALA A 328 -7.60 5.69 -11.94
CA ALA A 328 -8.52 4.59 -11.68
C ALA A 328 -7.93 3.24 -12.15
N GLY A 329 -7.37 3.20 -13.37
CA GLY A 329 -6.72 2.01 -13.92
C GLY A 329 -5.48 1.58 -13.14
N ALA A 330 -4.59 2.51 -12.79
CA ALA A 330 -3.40 2.25 -11.99
C ALA A 330 -3.76 1.75 -10.57
N GLY A 331 -4.80 2.33 -9.96
CA GLY A 331 -5.33 1.87 -8.68
C GLY A 331 -5.85 0.44 -8.73
N ALA A 332 -6.63 0.10 -9.76
CA ALA A 332 -7.13 -1.25 -9.99
C ALA A 332 -5.99 -2.24 -10.23
N LEU A 333 -5.05 -1.90 -11.13
CA LEU A 333 -3.88 -2.73 -11.42
C LEU A 333 -3.09 -3.01 -10.15
N PHE A 334 -2.76 -1.98 -9.36
CA PHE A 334 -2.03 -2.14 -8.10
C PHE A 334 -2.76 -3.07 -7.12
N LYS A 335 -4.08 -2.88 -6.93
CA LYS A 335 -4.90 -3.78 -6.10
C LYS A 335 -4.82 -5.23 -6.58
N GLY A 336 -4.92 -5.43 -7.89
CA GLY A 336 -4.89 -6.77 -8.50
C GLY A 336 -3.54 -7.47 -8.31
N VAL A 337 -2.42 -6.78 -8.54
CA VAL A 337 -1.08 -7.39 -8.37
C VAL A 337 -0.74 -7.64 -6.91
N VAL A 338 -1.18 -6.78 -5.97
CA VAL A 338 -1.08 -7.03 -4.52
C VAL A 338 -1.84 -8.30 -4.14
N ALA A 339 -3.09 -8.43 -4.59
CA ALA A 339 -3.89 -9.61 -4.32
C ALA A 339 -3.27 -10.88 -4.92
N MET A 340 -2.69 -10.79 -6.12
CA MET A 340 -2.00 -11.91 -6.78
C MET A 340 -0.79 -12.38 -5.98
N VAL A 341 0.09 -11.47 -5.57
CA VAL A 341 1.25 -11.81 -4.74
C VAL A 341 0.83 -12.39 -3.38
N ALA A 342 -0.21 -11.82 -2.77
CA ALA A 342 -0.74 -12.32 -1.50
C ALA A 342 -1.33 -13.74 -1.60
N MET A 343 -1.87 -14.13 -2.76
CA MET A 343 -2.38 -15.48 -3.03
C MET A 343 -1.26 -16.48 -3.33
N ASP A 344 -0.24 -16.06 -4.09
CA ASP A 344 0.85 -16.93 -4.52
C ASP A 344 1.89 -17.19 -3.41
N ALA A 345 2.00 -16.28 -2.45
CA ALA A 345 2.98 -16.38 -1.39
C ALA A 345 2.51 -17.32 -0.26
N PRO A 346 3.39 -18.22 0.24
CA PRO A 346 3.14 -18.98 1.46
C PRO A 346 2.78 -18.06 2.64
N ALA A 347 1.90 -18.53 3.52
CA ALA A 347 1.37 -17.72 4.61
C ALA A 347 2.46 -17.15 5.54
N ASP A 348 3.50 -17.93 5.82
CA ASP A 348 4.67 -17.58 6.64
C ASP A 348 5.61 -16.57 5.97
N ARG A 349 5.61 -16.46 4.64
CA ARG A 349 6.48 -15.56 3.85
C ARG A 349 5.74 -14.47 3.11
N ARG A 350 4.43 -14.34 3.29
CA ARG A 350 3.60 -13.36 2.57
C ARG A 350 4.04 -11.92 2.81
N ALA A 351 4.43 -11.57 4.02
CA ALA A 351 4.94 -10.25 4.34
C ALA A 351 6.25 -9.95 3.59
N GLU A 352 7.15 -10.91 3.48
CA GLU A 352 8.42 -10.78 2.75
C GLU A 352 8.18 -10.65 1.22
N ALA A 353 7.22 -11.39 0.66
CA ALA A 353 6.84 -11.28 -0.74
C ALA A 353 6.23 -9.90 -1.07
N LEU A 354 5.34 -9.40 -0.22
CA LEU A 354 4.75 -8.08 -0.36
C LEU A 354 5.80 -6.97 -0.21
N ALA A 355 6.78 -7.12 0.68
CA ALA A 355 7.86 -6.16 0.83
C ALA A 355 8.69 -6.01 -0.46
N GLY A 356 9.02 -7.13 -1.13
CA GLY A 356 9.68 -7.11 -2.43
C GLY A 356 8.84 -6.47 -3.54
N MET A 357 7.53 -6.68 -3.52
CA MET A 357 6.62 -6.02 -4.46
C MET A 357 6.55 -4.51 -4.22
N PHE A 358 6.50 -4.05 -2.96
CA PHE A 358 6.58 -2.63 -2.64
C PHE A 358 7.92 -2.02 -3.04
N LEU A 359 9.03 -2.75 -2.88
CA LEU A 359 10.33 -2.33 -3.40
C LEU A 359 10.27 -2.07 -4.91
N ALA A 360 9.69 -3.01 -5.68
CA ALA A 360 9.50 -2.84 -7.12
C ALA A 360 8.59 -1.61 -7.42
N GLY A 361 7.55 -1.39 -6.61
CA GLY A 361 6.73 -0.19 -6.67
C GLY A 361 7.54 1.10 -6.48
N TYR A 362 8.35 1.20 -5.42
CA TYR A 362 9.17 2.39 -5.17
C TYR A 362 10.29 2.60 -6.19
N ILE A 363 10.85 1.54 -6.77
CA ILE A 363 11.74 1.63 -7.93
C ILE A 363 10.96 2.22 -9.12
N GLY A 364 9.75 1.74 -9.38
CA GLY A 364 8.86 2.28 -10.42
C GLY A 364 8.43 3.73 -10.18
N LEU A 365 8.26 4.13 -8.91
CA LEU A 365 7.97 5.51 -8.53
C LEU A 365 9.13 6.45 -8.89
N SER A 366 10.37 5.99 -8.76
CA SER A 366 11.57 6.82 -8.84
C SER A 366 12.24 6.74 -10.22
N LEU A 367 12.56 5.53 -10.68
CA LEU A 367 13.42 5.36 -11.86
C LEU A 367 12.80 5.89 -13.16
N PRO A 368 11.53 5.57 -13.51
CA PRO A 368 10.90 6.14 -14.71
C PRO A 368 10.71 7.66 -14.61
N VAL A 369 10.43 8.19 -13.40
CA VAL A 369 10.27 9.64 -13.19
C VAL A 369 11.61 10.34 -13.27
N LEU A 370 12.70 9.76 -12.76
CA LEU A 370 14.06 10.26 -12.96
C LEU A 370 14.42 10.30 -14.45
N ALA A 371 14.15 9.20 -15.17
CA ALA A 371 14.35 9.12 -16.61
C ALA A 371 13.57 10.22 -17.34
N LEU A 372 12.30 10.43 -16.99
CA LEU A 372 11.48 11.50 -17.55
C LEU A 372 12.06 12.88 -17.24
N GLY A 373 12.56 13.13 -16.02
CA GLY A 373 13.23 14.37 -15.63
C GLY A 373 14.51 14.66 -16.43
N VAL A 374 15.27 13.62 -16.80
CA VAL A 374 16.41 13.73 -17.72
C VAL A 374 15.93 14.04 -19.15
N ILE A 375 14.97 13.27 -19.64
CA ILE A 375 14.47 13.38 -21.02
C ILE A 375 13.90 14.78 -21.30
N THR A 376 13.21 15.39 -20.33
CA THR A 376 12.64 16.73 -20.47
C THR A 376 13.68 17.86 -20.59
N GLN A 377 14.96 17.58 -20.34
CA GLN A 377 16.04 18.55 -20.59
C GLN A 377 16.46 18.60 -22.06
N TYR A 378 16.25 17.51 -22.80
CA TYR A 378 16.69 17.37 -24.20
C TYR A 378 15.54 17.35 -25.20
N LEU A 379 14.35 16.95 -24.76
CA LEU A 379 13.19 16.80 -25.61
C LEU A 379 12.04 17.70 -25.15
N SER A 380 11.16 18.04 -26.09
CA SER A 380 9.94 18.80 -25.75
C SER A 380 9.10 18.05 -24.73
N PRO A 381 8.34 18.75 -23.85
CA PRO A 381 7.46 18.11 -22.88
C PRO A 381 6.45 17.16 -23.53
N ARG A 382 5.93 17.49 -24.72
CA ARG A 382 4.99 16.63 -25.47
C ARG A 382 5.61 15.30 -25.84
N LEU A 383 6.83 15.30 -26.40
CA LEU A 383 7.55 14.08 -26.79
C LEU A 383 7.97 13.28 -25.55
N SER A 384 8.40 13.96 -24.50
CA SER A 384 8.77 13.31 -23.23
C SER A 384 7.58 12.54 -22.62
N LEU A 385 6.37 13.14 -22.61
CA LEU A 385 5.16 12.47 -22.14
C LEU A 385 4.80 11.27 -23.03
N LEU A 386 4.91 11.42 -24.35
CA LEU A 386 4.65 10.31 -25.28
C LEU A 386 5.59 9.14 -25.02
N LEU A 387 6.90 9.38 -24.92
CA LEU A 387 7.88 8.31 -24.67
C LEU A 387 7.67 7.64 -23.32
N PHE A 388 7.37 8.42 -22.28
CA PHE A 388 7.06 7.88 -20.96
C PHE A 388 5.81 7.00 -20.97
N THR A 389 4.70 7.48 -21.54
CA THR A 389 3.45 6.72 -21.59
C THR A 389 3.58 5.48 -22.49
N ALA A 390 4.30 5.58 -23.61
CA ALA A 390 4.59 4.45 -24.48
C ALA A 390 5.43 3.38 -23.75
N ALA A 391 6.45 3.79 -23.00
CA ALA A 391 7.26 2.85 -22.21
C ALA A 391 6.44 2.13 -21.14
N LEU A 392 5.53 2.81 -20.45
CA LEU A 392 4.62 2.19 -19.48
C LEU A 392 3.65 1.23 -20.17
N ALA A 393 3.06 1.63 -21.31
CA ALA A 393 2.13 0.79 -22.08
C ALA A 393 2.81 -0.47 -22.63
N LEU A 394 4.02 -0.35 -23.18
CA LEU A 394 4.81 -1.49 -23.64
C LEU A 394 5.24 -2.40 -22.49
N GLY A 395 5.68 -1.81 -21.36
CA GLY A 395 6.05 -2.55 -20.17
C GLY A 395 4.91 -3.39 -19.61
N ILE A 396 3.70 -2.83 -19.53
CA ILE A 396 2.54 -3.59 -19.05
C ILE A 396 2.08 -4.62 -20.07
N ALA A 397 2.10 -4.31 -21.37
CA ALA A 397 1.75 -5.25 -22.44
C ALA A 397 2.65 -6.50 -22.40
N ALA A 398 3.96 -6.33 -22.18
CA ALA A 398 4.93 -7.41 -22.10
C ALA A 398 4.67 -8.38 -20.94
N VAL A 399 4.10 -7.90 -19.81
CA VAL A 399 3.85 -8.74 -18.63
C VAL A 399 2.40 -9.23 -18.53
N THR A 400 1.47 -8.65 -19.30
CA THR A 400 0.04 -8.99 -19.28
C THR A 400 -0.23 -10.49 -19.47
N PRO A 401 0.42 -11.23 -20.40
CA PRO A 401 0.17 -12.67 -20.53
C PRO A 401 0.49 -13.44 -19.25
N ARG A 402 1.57 -13.09 -18.54
CA ARG A 402 1.95 -13.74 -17.28
C ARG A 402 0.99 -13.42 -16.14
N LEU A 403 0.41 -12.23 -16.14
CA LEU A 403 -0.58 -11.80 -15.15
C LEU A 403 -1.95 -12.46 -15.38
N LEU A 404 -2.36 -12.69 -16.63
CA LEU A 404 -3.71 -13.17 -16.96
C LEU A 404 -3.77 -14.67 -17.26
N ILE A 405 -2.77 -15.23 -17.94
CA ILE A 405 -2.81 -16.59 -18.49
C ILE A 405 -2.09 -17.62 -17.57
N GLY A 406 -1.03 -17.23 -16.88
CA GLY A 406 -0.22 -18.12 -16.04
C GLY A 406 -0.95 -18.68 -14.81
N GLY A 407 -1.44 -19.95 -14.90
CA GLY A 407 -1.93 -20.64 -13.70
C GLY A 407 -3.01 -21.70 -13.92
N SER A 408 -2.79 -22.70 -14.77
CA SER A 408 -3.56 -23.94 -14.77
C SER A 408 -2.68 -25.19 -14.79
N SER A 409 -1.64 -25.23 -14.00
CA SER A 409 -1.04 -26.51 -13.61
C SER A 409 -1.68 -26.93 -12.28
N ARG A 410 -2.83 -27.59 -12.35
CA ARG A 410 -3.26 -28.47 -11.26
C ARG A 410 -2.19 -29.54 -11.12
N PRO A 411 -1.60 -29.77 -9.93
CA PRO A 411 -0.88 -31.01 -9.68
C PRO A 411 -1.94 -32.10 -9.53
N GLY A 412 -2.18 -32.89 -10.57
CA GLY A 412 -3.18 -33.96 -10.47
C GLY A 412 -3.54 -34.74 -11.74
N ASP A 413 -3.01 -34.40 -12.91
CA ASP A 413 -3.31 -35.18 -14.13
C ASP A 413 -2.07 -35.87 -14.72
N SER A 414 -1.37 -36.62 -13.88
CA SER A 414 -0.39 -37.61 -14.35
C SER A 414 -0.69 -38.96 -13.70
N SER A 415 -1.92 -39.47 -13.86
CA SER A 415 -2.22 -40.86 -13.60
C SER A 415 -3.33 -41.29 -14.54
N GLY A 416 -2.97 -41.87 -15.65
CA GLY A 416 -3.97 -42.48 -16.51
C GLY A 416 -3.55 -42.66 -17.94
N SER A 417 -2.57 -43.50 -18.20
CA SER A 417 -2.52 -44.34 -19.39
C SER A 417 -1.40 -45.37 -19.26
N ASP A 418 -1.71 -46.45 -18.58
CA ASP A 418 -1.09 -47.72 -18.93
C ASP A 418 -2.20 -48.76 -18.84
N SER A 419 -2.87 -48.95 -19.96
CA SER A 419 -3.78 -50.05 -20.24
C SER A 419 -2.96 -51.24 -20.76
N SER A 420 -2.76 -52.18 -19.90
CA SER A 420 -2.48 -53.55 -20.33
C SER A 420 -3.34 -54.53 -19.50
N GLU A 421 -4.47 -54.94 -20.10
CA GLU A 421 -5.12 -56.20 -19.74
C GLU A 421 -4.14 -57.35 -19.86
N PRO A 422 -4.32 -58.37 -19.03
CA PRO A 422 -4.77 -59.62 -19.61
C PRO A 422 -5.91 -60.31 -18.88
N THR A 423 -6.77 -60.84 -19.73
CA THR A 423 -7.82 -61.84 -19.58
C THR A 423 -7.53 -62.98 -18.59
N ALA A 424 -8.57 -63.40 -17.90
CA ALA A 424 -9.08 -64.77 -17.74
C ALA A 424 -9.44 -65.21 -16.31
N SER A 425 -10.65 -65.74 -16.26
CA SER A 425 -11.21 -66.81 -15.46
C SER A 425 -11.75 -66.53 -14.07
N GLN A 426 -13.09 -66.54 -14.01
CA GLN A 426 -13.90 -67.02 -12.91
C GLN A 426 -13.75 -68.53 -12.68
N PRO A 427 -14.05 -69.11 -11.49
CA PRO A 427 -15.44 -69.29 -11.11
C PRO A 427 -15.74 -69.23 -9.58
N SER A 428 -17.01 -68.87 -9.28
CA SER A 428 -17.98 -69.36 -8.30
C SER A 428 -17.56 -69.90 -6.92
N ALA A 429 -18.18 -69.44 -5.87
CA ALA A 429 -19.16 -70.13 -5.01
C ALA A 429 -19.21 -69.54 -3.59
N SER A 430 -20.39 -69.09 -3.26
CA SER A 430 -21.18 -69.28 -2.03
C SER A 430 -20.45 -69.50 -0.67
N ALA A 431 -20.76 -68.68 0.32
CA ALA A 431 -21.44 -69.16 1.52
C ALA A 431 -21.66 -68.06 2.57
N THR A 432 -22.87 -67.85 2.84
CA THR A 432 -23.50 -67.38 4.07
C THR A 432 -22.79 -67.76 5.36
N ARG A 433 -22.60 -66.81 6.31
CA ARG A 433 -23.04 -67.07 7.73
C ARG A 433 -23.11 -65.78 8.54
N ARG A 434 -24.25 -65.62 9.09
CA ARG A 434 -24.62 -64.77 10.24
C ARG A 434 -23.85 -65.20 11.48
N VAL A 435 -23.68 -64.31 12.44
CA VAL A 435 -24.29 -64.45 13.80
C VAL A 435 -23.49 -63.65 14.85
N ARG A 436 -24.18 -62.73 15.55
CA ARG A 436 -24.15 -62.38 16.98
C ARG A 436 -22.76 -61.98 17.57
N GLY A 437 -22.56 -60.88 18.17
CA GLY A 437 -23.26 -60.33 19.37
C GLY A 437 -22.55 -60.78 20.66
N ALA A 438 -21.82 -59.84 21.30
CA ALA A 438 -21.66 -59.97 22.77
C ALA A 438 -21.20 -58.58 23.32
N ARG A 439 -22.02 -58.06 24.16
CA ARG A 439 -21.71 -57.10 25.24
C ARG A 439 -20.78 -57.79 26.23
N ILE A 440 -20.02 -57.02 27.03
CA ILE A 440 -19.88 -57.13 28.50
C ILE A 440 -18.69 -56.19 28.94
N ARG A 441 -19.01 -55.18 29.70
CA ARG A 441 -18.76 -54.79 31.10
C ARG A 441 -17.33 -54.48 31.52
N SER A 442 -17.14 -53.19 31.84
CA SER A 442 -16.88 -52.61 33.19
C SER A 442 -15.89 -53.39 34.10
N HIS A 443 -14.79 -52.69 34.49
CA HIS A 443 -14.43 -52.71 35.91
C HIS A 443 -13.65 -51.45 36.27
N ALA A 444 -14.21 -50.75 37.23
CA ALA A 444 -13.59 -49.72 38.04
C ALA A 444 -12.67 -50.38 39.08
N ARG A 445 -11.56 -49.73 39.39
CA ARG A 445 -10.99 -49.76 40.74
C ARG A 445 -10.02 -48.54 40.92
N ARG A 446 -10.40 -47.66 41.81
CA ARG A 446 -9.58 -46.94 42.79
C ARG A 446 -9.60 -47.75 44.08
N PRO A 447 -8.87 -47.41 45.17
CA PRO A 447 -7.77 -46.47 45.45
C PRO A 447 -6.67 -47.05 46.40
N ALA A 448 -5.67 -46.26 46.83
CA ALA A 448 -5.19 -46.09 48.20
C ALA A 448 -3.73 -45.59 48.26
N HIS A 449 -3.54 -44.42 48.81
CA HIS A 449 -2.95 -44.07 50.12
C HIS A 449 -1.50 -44.55 50.39
N SER A 450 -0.55 -43.61 50.57
CA SER A 450 0.00 -43.21 51.87
C SER A 450 1.25 -42.34 51.65
N SER A 451 1.24 -41.08 52.15
CA SER A 451 1.96 -40.61 53.34
C SER A 451 3.51 -40.68 53.22
N ASP A 452 4.18 -39.62 53.26
CA ASP A 452 4.61 -38.83 54.43
C ASP A 452 6.08 -38.35 54.28
N ARG A 453 6.33 -37.16 54.76
CA ARG A 453 7.60 -36.59 55.27
C ARG A 453 8.34 -35.51 54.46
N THR A 454 8.04 -34.29 54.81
CA THR A 454 9.02 -33.18 55.01
C THR A 454 10.03 -33.57 56.17
N PRO A 455 11.13 -32.82 56.51
CA PRO A 455 11.54 -31.48 56.09
C PRO A 455 13.10 -31.32 55.92
N ARG A 456 13.52 -30.30 55.23
CA ARG A 456 14.46 -29.26 55.73
C ARG A 456 14.57 -28.15 54.69
#